data_d8662f9a39aae430a1892978daf24976
#
_entry.id   d8662f9a39aae430a1892978daf24976
#
_cell.length_a   1.000
_cell.length_b   1.000
_cell.length_c   1.000
_cell.angle_alpha   90.00
_cell.angle_beta   90.00
_cell.angle_gamma   90.00
#
_symmetry.space_group_name_H-M   'P 1'
#
loop_
_entity.id
_entity.type
_entity.pdbx_description
1 polymer ?
#
loop_
_entity_poly.entity_id
_entity_poly.type
_entity_poly.pdbx_seq_one_letter_code
_entity_poly.pdbx_strand_id
1 'polypeptide(L)'
;MSNKVVVFDLDETLGYFQQLSVIINAIEKVNQKYLTKVEFFNIIHLFDKVFRPHIFTILKYLYREKLKKNIKKILIFTNNQGDKSWVNNIKNYIHKSIEMPIFDQVICAFKINGQIIEKNRTSHEKKYNDLINCSKLPNGTEVCFIDDVIHNDMYENDNVFYISVKPYIYHYKYDDIITKLQNHISTSHLISDKNVKSFIQFIKKYIPYEDYHEKEYNINA
;
A
#
# COMPACT_ATOMS: atom_id res chain seq x y z
N MET A 1 -1.72 -27.41 -13.83
CA MET A 1 -1.75 -26.37 -12.78
C MET A 1 -1.89 -25.03 -13.47
N SER A 2 -2.68 -24.10 -12.91
CA SER A 2 -2.85 -22.78 -13.50
C SER A 2 -1.51 -22.05 -13.63
N ASN A 3 -1.30 -21.36 -14.74
CA ASN A 3 -0.14 -20.46 -14.94
C ASN A 3 -0.54 -18.99 -14.78
N LYS A 4 -1.59 -18.71 -13.99
CA LYS A 4 -2.18 -17.40 -13.79
C LYS A 4 -1.70 -16.79 -12.48
N VAL A 5 -1.32 -15.52 -12.53
CA VAL A 5 -0.95 -14.75 -11.35
C VAL A 5 -1.74 -13.44 -11.30
N VAL A 6 -1.96 -12.93 -10.09
CA VAL A 6 -2.57 -11.62 -9.87
C VAL A 6 -1.53 -10.71 -9.25
N VAL A 7 -1.37 -9.52 -9.79
CA VAL A 7 -0.35 -8.56 -9.36
C VAL A 7 -1.02 -7.23 -9.09
N PHE A 8 -0.79 -6.68 -7.92
CA PHE A 8 -1.30 -5.36 -7.52
C PHE A 8 -0.16 -4.36 -7.41
N ASP A 9 -0.40 -3.14 -7.86
CA ASP A 9 0.33 -2.01 -7.29
C ASP A 9 -0.12 -1.76 -5.84
N LEU A 10 0.64 -0.93 -5.12
CA LEU A 10 0.38 -0.62 -3.72
C LEU A 10 -0.35 0.71 -3.55
N ASP A 11 0.36 1.81 -3.88
CA ASP A 11 -0.12 3.16 -3.61
C ASP A 11 -1.21 3.55 -4.61
N GLU A 12 -2.29 4.15 -4.12
CA GLU A 12 -3.46 4.54 -4.90
C GLU A 12 -4.21 3.38 -5.57
N THR A 13 -3.66 2.16 -5.52
CA THR A 13 -4.29 0.91 -5.98
C THR A 13 -4.88 0.10 -4.84
N LEU A 14 -4.07 -0.41 -3.91
CA LEU A 14 -4.56 -1.10 -2.70
C LEU A 14 -5.08 -0.10 -1.65
N GLY A 15 -4.54 1.11 -1.64
CA GLY A 15 -4.93 2.17 -0.73
C GLY A 15 -4.09 3.43 -0.89
N TYR A 16 -4.42 4.48 -0.16
CA TYR A 16 -3.68 5.74 -0.14
C TYR A 16 -2.88 5.86 1.15
N PHE A 17 -1.58 5.62 1.06
CA PHE A 17 -0.72 5.51 2.24
C PHE A 17 0.16 6.74 2.50
N GLN A 18 0.13 7.76 1.64
CA GLN A 18 0.98 8.94 1.79
C GLN A 18 0.70 9.68 3.11
N GLN A 19 -0.56 9.99 3.40
CA GLN A 19 -0.92 10.66 4.66
C GLN A 19 -0.56 9.82 5.88
N LEU A 20 -0.80 8.51 5.81
CA LEU A 20 -0.45 7.58 6.87
C LEU A 20 1.06 7.59 7.16
N SER A 21 1.90 7.64 6.13
CA SER A 21 3.35 7.72 6.29
C SER A 21 3.78 8.99 7.01
N VAL A 22 3.16 10.13 6.70
CA VAL A 22 3.44 11.41 7.38
C VAL A 22 2.99 11.37 8.84
N ILE A 23 1.82 10.77 9.13
CA ILE A 23 1.34 10.60 10.52
C ILE A 23 2.34 9.76 11.33
N ILE A 24 2.77 8.62 10.80
CA ILE A 24 3.74 7.73 11.46
C ILE A 24 5.07 8.45 11.69
N ASN A 25 5.62 9.09 10.66
CA ASN A 25 6.86 9.85 10.77
C ASN A 25 6.75 10.99 11.80
N ALA A 26 5.59 11.66 11.89
CA ALA A 26 5.35 12.71 12.90
C ALA A 26 5.38 12.12 14.31
N ILE A 27 4.70 10.99 14.53
CA ILE A 27 4.68 10.30 15.83
C ILE A 27 6.09 9.88 16.24
N GLU A 28 6.83 9.23 15.35
CA GLU A 28 8.21 8.80 15.63
C GLU A 28 9.13 9.98 15.95
N LYS A 29 8.99 11.08 15.21
CA LYS A 29 9.79 12.28 15.42
C LYS A 29 9.51 12.94 16.76
N VAL A 30 8.25 13.13 17.15
CA VAL A 30 7.90 13.80 18.41
C VAL A 30 8.23 12.94 19.63
N ASN A 31 8.23 11.61 19.48
CA ASN A 31 8.60 10.68 20.54
C ASN A 31 10.08 10.28 20.50
N GLN A 32 10.85 10.70 19.49
CA GLN A 32 12.25 10.32 19.28
C GLN A 32 12.48 8.80 19.35
N LYS A 33 11.50 8.03 18.85
CA LYS A 33 11.48 6.56 18.93
C LYS A 33 10.71 5.99 17.73
N TYR A 34 11.24 4.92 17.14
CA TYR A 34 10.52 4.16 16.13
C TYR A 34 9.34 3.41 16.73
N LEU A 35 8.26 3.33 15.98
CA LEU A 35 7.09 2.57 16.38
C LEU A 35 7.39 1.07 16.39
N THR A 36 6.88 0.39 17.40
CA THR A 36 6.79 -1.06 17.39
C THR A 36 5.79 -1.53 16.34
N LYS A 37 5.91 -2.78 15.92
CA LYS A 37 4.96 -3.38 14.97
C LYS A 37 3.51 -3.34 15.47
N VAL A 38 3.30 -3.45 16.78
CA VAL A 38 1.97 -3.38 17.40
C VAL A 38 1.42 -1.97 17.30
N GLU A 39 2.20 -0.95 17.65
CA GLU A 39 1.82 0.46 17.54
C GLU A 39 1.50 0.82 16.09
N PHE A 40 2.35 0.41 15.14
CA PHE A 40 2.10 0.58 13.72
C PHE A 40 0.76 -0.01 13.28
N PHE A 41 0.44 -1.24 13.71
CA PHE A 41 -0.82 -1.89 13.36
C PHE A 41 -2.03 -1.23 14.00
N ASN A 42 -1.90 -0.75 15.23
CA ASN A 42 -2.95 0.01 15.91
C ASN A 42 -3.24 1.32 15.18
N ILE A 43 -2.19 2.02 14.72
CA ILE A 43 -2.35 3.26 13.94
C ILE A 43 -3.07 2.97 12.62
N ILE A 44 -2.61 1.99 11.84
CA ILE A 44 -3.31 1.64 10.57
C ILE A 44 -4.78 1.29 10.83
N HIS A 45 -5.07 0.58 11.91
CA HIS A 45 -6.44 0.21 12.26
C HIS A 45 -7.34 1.42 12.51
N LEU A 46 -6.81 2.47 13.12
CA LEU A 46 -7.54 3.73 13.33
C LEU A 46 -7.79 4.50 12.03
N PHE A 47 -6.91 4.33 11.07
CA PHE A 47 -6.95 5.02 9.78
C PHE A 47 -7.34 4.05 8.65
N ASP A 48 -8.32 3.20 8.90
CA ASP A 48 -8.79 2.12 8.01
C ASP A 48 -9.21 2.58 6.61
N LYS A 49 -9.73 3.82 6.49
CA LYS A 49 -10.10 4.43 5.20
C LYS A 49 -8.90 4.75 4.30
N VAL A 50 -7.66 4.51 4.74
CA VAL A 50 -6.50 4.53 3.82
C VAL A 50 -6.56 3.38 2.82
N PHE A 51 -7.27 2.30 3.13
CA PHE A 51 -7.48 1.20 2.20
C PHE A 51 -8.63 1.50 1.24
N ARG A 52 -8.45 1.10 -0.01
CA ARG A 52 -9.52 1.18 -1.02
C ARG A 52 -10.76 0.42 -0.52
N PRO A 53 -11.97 1.00 -0.68
CA PRO A 53 -13.21 0.30 -0.33
C PRO A 53 -13.28 -1.09 -0.96
N HIS A 54 -13.77 -2.06 -0.20
CA HIS A 54 -13.94 -3.46 -0.58
C HIS A 54 -12.66 -4.24 -0.89
N ILE A 55 -11.45 -3.64 -0.80
CA ILE A 55 -10.21 -4.33 -1.14
C ILE A 55 -10.01 -5.63 -0.35
N PHE A 56 -10.33 -5.63 0.95
CA PHE A 56 -10.22 -6.84 1.77
C PHE A 56 -11.16 -7.97 1.31
N THR A 57 -12.34 -7.62 0.81
CA THR A 57 -13.29 -8.60 0.24
C THR A 57 -12.74 -9.21 -1.05
N ILE A 58 -12.18 -8.37 -1.94
CA ILE A 58 -11.53 -8.82 -3.18
C ILE A 58 -10.35 -9.73 -2.85
N LEU A 59 -9.50 -9.35 -1.91
CA LEU A 59 -8.34 -10.13 -1.50
C LEU A 59 -8.75 -11.49 -0.90
N LYS A 60 -9.80 -11.56 -0.07
CA LYS A 60 -10.34 -12.82 0.44
C LYS A 60 -10.86 -13.73 -0.68
N TYR A 61 -11.53 -13.16 -1.68
CA TYR A 61 -11.99 -13.91 -2.86
C TYR A 61 -10.79 -14.49 -3.62
N LEU A 62 -9.80 -13.68 -3.94
CA LEU A 62 -8.61 -14.13 -4.68
C LEU A 62 -7.83 -15.21 -3.92
N TYR A 63 -7.75 -15.12 -2.60
CA TYR A 63 -7.12 -16.16 -1.79
C TYR A 63 -7.85 -17.51 -1.89
N ARG A 64 -9.19 -17.49 -1.90
CA ARG A 64 -9.99 -18.71 -2.13
C ARG A 64 -9.73 -19.30 -3.52
N GLU A 65 -9.62 -18.48 -4.55
CA GLU A 65 -9.27 -18.94 -5.91
C GLU A 65 -7.85 -19.52 -5.98
N LYS A 66 -6.92 -18.95 -5.21
CA LYS A 66 -5.57 -19.50 -5.06
C LYS A 66 -5.59 -20.89 -4.37
N LEU A 67 -6.39 -21.07 -3.32
CA LEU A 67 -6.56 -22.38 -2.67
C LEU A 67 -7.17 -23.42 -3.62
N LYS A 68 -8.06 -23.03 -4.51
CA LYS A 68 -8.61 -23.89 -5.58
C LYS A 68 -7.62 -24.15 -6.71
N LYS A 69 -6.40 -23.59 -6.66
CA LYS A 69 -5.36 -23.67 -7.70
C LYS A 69 -5.72 -23.00 -9.03
N ASN A 70 -6.72 -22.09 -9.04
CA ASN A 70 -7.06 -21.26 -10.19
C ASN A 70 -6.06 -20.10 -10.37
N ILE A 71 -5.43 -19.67 -9.28
CA ILE A 71 -4.36 -18.66 -9.24
C ILE A 71 -3.12 -19.31 -8.62
N LYS A 72 -1.95 -19.09 -9.25
CA LYS A 72 -0.68 -19.62 -8.79
C LYS A 72 -0.04 -18.78 -7.69
N LYS A 73 -0.01 -17.44 -7.90
CA LYS A 73 0.56 -16.48 -6.96
C LYS A 73 -0.25 -15.19 -6.97
N ILE A 74 -0.22 -14.47 -5.84
CA ILE A 74 -0.72 -13.11 -5.72
C ILE A 74 0.43 -12.25 -5.21
N LEU A 75 0.77 -11.17 -5.93
CA LEU A 75 1.99 -10.39 -5.72
C LEU A 75 1.66 -8.91 -5.52
N ILE A 76 2.57 -8.19 -4.87
CA ILE A 76 2.63 -6.73 -4.90
C ILE A 76 3.83 -6.35 -5.78
N PHE A 77 3.64 -5.41 -6.73
CA PHE A 77 4.69 -4.85 -7.56
C PHE A 77 4.60 -3.32 -7.53
N THR A 78 5.46 -2.69 -6.75
CA THR A 78 5.33 -1.27 -6.43
C THR A 78 6.58 -0.45 -6.78
N ASN A 79 6.37 0.84 -7.01
CA ASN A 79 7.42 1.86 -7.13
C ASN A 79 7.58 2.70 -5.86
N ASN A 80 6.95 2.29 -4.75
CA ASN A 80 7.03 3.01 -3.48
C ASN A 80 8.49 3.25 -3.07
N GLN A 81 8.82 4.51 -2.78
CA GLN A 81 10.18 4.97 -2.41
C GLN A 81 10.45 4.89 -0.91
N GLY A 82 9.51 4.41 -0.11
CA GLY A 82 9.72 4.15 1.30
C GLY A 82 10.66 2.98 1.54
N ASP A 83 11.11 2.85 2.77
CA ASP A 83 11.88 1.69 3.21
C ASP A 83 11.11 0.38 2.92
N LYS A 84 11.84 -0.68 2.61
CA LYS A 84 11.27 -2.01 2.36
C LYS A 84 10.40 -2.50 3.54
N SER A 85 10.71 -2.08 4.75
CA SER A 85 9.92 -2.37 5.94
C SER A 85 8.52 -1.77 5.85
N TRP A 86 8.36 -0.58 5.24
CA TRP A 86 7.07 0.08 5.05
C TRP A 86 6.07 -0.80 4.28
N VAL A 87 6.46 -1.22 3.08
CA VAL A 87 5.61 -2.08 2.23
C VAL A 87 5.32 -3.42 2.92
N ASN A 88 6.32 -4.01 3.58
CA ASN A 88 6.14 -5.25 4.32
C ASN A 88 5.20 -5.09 5.53
N ASN A 89 5.24 -3.97 6.23
CA ASN A 89 4.34 -3.71 7.34
C ASN A 89 2.89 -3.56 6.88
N ILE A 90 2.64 -2.86 5.77
CA ILE A 90 1.31 -2.78 5.14
C ILE A 90 0.83 -4.17 4.73
N LYS A 91 1.66 -4.94 4.00
CA LYS A 91 1.36 -6.33 3.64
C LYS A 91 1.00 -7.18 4.86
N ASN A 92 1.80 -7.09 5.92
CA ASN A 92 1.59 -7.87 7.15
C ASN A 92 0.32 -7.45 7.89
N TYR A 93 -0.02 -6.16 7.86
CA TYR A 93 -1.30 -5.69 8.38
C TYR A 93 -2.48 -6.27 7.59
N ILE A 94 -2.40 -6.27 6.25
CA ILE A 94 -3.43 -6.89 5.39
C ILE A 94 -3.57 -8.38 5.74
N HIS A 95 -2.45 -9.13 5.82
CA HIS A 95 -2.47 -10.55 6.19
C HIS A 95 -3.16 -10.80 7.54
N LYS A 96 -2.85 -9.95 8.54
CA LYS A 96 -3.48 -10.03 9.87
C LYS A 96 -4.96 -9.71 9.81
N SER A 97 -5.36 -8.66 9.08
CA SER A 97 -6.76 -8.20 8.99
C SER A 97 -7.68 -9.19 8.29
N ILE A 98 -7.16 -9.95 7.35
CA ILE A 98 -7.95 -10.99 6.65
C ILE A 98 -7.69 -12.40 7.18
N GLU A 99 -6.74 -12.54 8.14
CA GLU A 99 -6.29 -13.82 8.73
C GLU A 99 -5.75 -14.81 7.69
N MET A 100 -5.15 -14.32 6.61
CA MET A 100 -4.69 -15.12 5.48
C MET A 100 -3.38 -14.56 4.91
N PRO A 101 -2.37 -15.42 4.62
CA PRO A 101 -1.12 -15.00 3.96
C PRO A 101 -1.33 -14.88 2.45
N ILE A 102 -2.07 -13.86 2.02
CA ILE A 102 -2.49 -13.73 0.63
C ILE A 102 -1.34 -13.43 -0.33
N PHE A 103 -0.46 -12.47 0.00
CA PHE A 103 0.63 -12.07 -0.90
C PHE A 103 1.84 -12.98 -0.74
N ASP A 104 2.24 -13.61 -1.83
CA ASP A 104 3.40 -14.52 -1.88
C ASP A 104 4.71 -13.74 -1.88
N GLN A 105 4.74 -12.57 -2.51
CA GLN A 105 5.95 -11.76 -2.65
C GLN A 105 5.62 -10.28 -2.81
N VAL A 106 6.55 -9.43 -2.41
CA VAL A 106 6.61 -8.00 -2.74
C VAL A 106 7.81 -7.78 -3.65
N ILE A 107 7.56 -7.18 -4.81
CA ILE A 107 8.60 -6.65 -5.71
C ILE A 107 8.64 -5.14 -5.47
N CYS A 108 9.75 -4.67 -4.91
CA CYS A 108 9.94 -3.28 -4.51
C CYS A 108 10.35 -2.38 -5.70
N ALA A 109 10.56 -1.09 -5.41
CA ALA A 109 11.11 -0.15 -6.37
C ALA A 109 12.48 -0.61 -6.90
N PHE A 110 12.80 -0.27 -8.16
CA PHE A 110 14.09 -0.55 -8.77
C PHE A 110 15.22 0.08 -7.96
N LYS A 111 15.10 1.37 -7.64
CA LYS A 111 16.07 2.13 -6.84
C LYS A 111 15.35 2.96 -5.79
N ILE A 112 16.01 3.14 -4.63
CA ILE A 112 15.63 4.08 -3.57
C ILE A 112 16.87 4.89 -3.25
N ASN A 113 16.77 6.22 -3.27
CA ASN A 113 17.91 7.14 -3.01
C ASN A 113 19.17 6.78 -3.84
N GLY A 114 18.98 6.41 -5.11
CA GLY A 114 20.06 6.02 -6.03
C GLY A 114 20.61 4.60 -5.87
N GLN A 115 20.28 3.90 -4.80
CA GLN A 115 20.70 2.52 -4.57
C GLN A 115 19.73 1.51 -5.19
N ILE A 116 20.27 0.51 -5.90
CA ILE A 116 19.47 -0.58 -6.48
C ILE A 116 18.95 -1.46 -5.34
N ILE A 117 17.62 -1.54 -5.23
CA ILE A 117 16.91 -2.35 -4.23
C ILE A 117 16.49 -3.68 -4.84
N GLU A 118 15.82 -3.63 -6.01
CA GLU A 118 15.37 -4.85 -6.69
C GLU A 118 16.27 -5.14 -7.87
N LYS A 119 17.23 -6.04 -7.67
CA LYS A 119 18.31 -6.34 -8.63
C LYS A 119 17.82 -6.93 -9.95
N ASN A 120 16.65 -7.56 -9.95
CA ASN A 120 16.07 -8.18 -11.13
C ASN A 120 15.15 -7.23 -11.92
N ARG A 121 15.02 -5.98 -11.48
CA ARG A 121 14.39 -4.91 -12.24
C ARG A 121 15.42 -4.16 -13.07
N THR A 122 15.00 -3.70 -14.26
CA THR A 122 15.88 -2.98 -15.20
C THR A 122 15.66 -1.47 -15.16
N SER A 123 14.51 -1.02 -14.65
CA SER A 123 14.13 0.41 -14.59
C SER A 123 13.03 0.67 -13.56
N HIS A 124 12.64 1.94 -13.42
CA HIS A 124 11.46 2.34 -12.64
C HIS A 124 10.15 1.98 -13.34
N GLU A 125 10.17 1.78 -14.66
CA GLU A 125 9.02 1.26 -15.40
C GLU A 125 8.68 -0.16 -14.92
N LYS A 126 7.39 -0.45 -14.71
CA LYS A 126 6.97 -1.82 -14.43
C LYS A 126 6.86 -2.58 -15.74
N LYS A 127 7.73 -3.57 -15.92
CA LYS A 127 7.83 -4.38 -17.13
C LYS A 127 7.46 -5.83 -16.86
N TYR A 128 6.83 -6.47 -17.85
CA TYR A 128 6.50 -7.89 -17.78
C TYR A 128 7.73 -8.76 -17.49
N ASN A 129 8.81 -8.54 -18.22
CA ASN A 129 10.05 -9.32 -18.04
C ASN A 129 10.66 -9.12 -16.64
N ASP A 130 10.61 -7.90 -16.08
CA ASP A 130 11.07 -7.62 -14.72
C ASP A 130 10.20 -8.37 -13.69
N LEU A 131 8.87 -8.38 -13.87
CA LEU A 131 7.96 -9.16 -13.04
C LEU A 131 8.31 -10.65 -13.04
N ILE A 132 8.49 -11.23 -14.24
CA ILE A 132 8.84 -12.65 -14.41
C ILE A 132 10.16 -12.98 -13.72
N ASN A 133 11.19 -12.16 -13.94
CA ASN A 133 12.52 -12.35 -13.35
C ASN A 133 12.52 -12.22 -11.83
N CYS A 134 11.87 -11.18 -11.29
CA CYS A 134 11.78 -10.95 -9.85
C CYS A 134 11.01 -12.06 -9.12
N SER A 135 9.94 -12.56 -9.73
CA SER A 135 9.06 -13.56 -9.13
C SER A 135 9.44 -15.01 -9.46
N LYS A 136 10.47 -15.20 -10.30
CA LYS A 136 10.91 -16.51 -10.80
C LYS A 136 9.76 -17.32 -11.38
N LEU A 137 8.95 -16.66 -12.18
CA LEU A 137 7.85 -17.28 -12.90
C LEU A 137 8.32 -17.78 -14.27
N PRO A 138 7.68 -18.79 -14.85
CA PRO A 138 7.94 -19.21 -16.23
C PRO A 138 7.58 -18.10 -17.22
N ASN A 139 8.32 -18.02 -18.33
CA ASN A 139 7.92 -17.19 -19.46
C ASN A 139 6.53 -17.63 -19.97
N GLY A 140 5.73 -16.68 -20.46
CA GLY A 140 4.36 -16.93 -20.87
C GLY A 140 3.37 -17.14 -19.70
N THR A 141 3.75 -16.71 -18.47
CA THR A 141 2.82 -16.65 -17.35
C THR A 141 1.73 -15.62 -17.65
N GLU A 142 0.46 -16.01 -17.52
CA GLU A 142 -0.68 -15.11 -17.64
C GLU A 142 -0.80 -14.24 -16.37
N VAL A 143 -0.83 -12.93 -16.56
CA VAL A 143 -0.82 -11.93 -15.47
C VAL A 143 -2.11 -11.11 -15.52
N CYS A 144 -2.86 -11.08 -14.43
CA CYS A 144 -3.84 -10.04 -14.17
C CYS A 144 -3.11 -8.92 -13.39
N PHE A 145 -2.88 -7.79 -14.02
CA PHE A 145 -2.13 -6.66 -13.47
C PHE A 145 -3.08 -5.51 -13.13
N ILE A 146 -3.10 -5.07 -11.87
CA ILE A 146 -4.00 -4.04 -11.36
C ILE A 146 -3.16 -2.87 -10.87
N ASP A 147 -3.35 -1.70 -11.52
CA ASP A 147 -2.56 -0.50 -11.27
C ASP A 147 -3.38 0.75 -11.63
N ASP A 148 -3.16 1.86 -10.92
CA ASP A 148 -3.79 3.15 -11.24
C ASP A 148 -3.01 3.94 -12.30
N VAL A 149 -1.74 3.60 -12.50
CA VAL A 149 -0.87 4.20 -13.53
C VAL A 149 -0.64 3.20 -14.65
N ILE A 150 -0.82 3.62 -15.91
CA ILE A 150 -0.56 2.77 -17.06
C ILE A 150 0.96 2.66 -17.31
N HIS A 151 1.44 1.43 -17.35
CA HIS A 151 2.80 1.04 -17.72
C HIS A 151 2.78 0.35 -19.08
N ASN A 152 3.32 1.00 -20.11
CA ASN A 152 3.15 0.58 -21.51
C ASN A 152 3.64 -0.86 -21.77
N ASP A 153 4.83 -1.25 -21.29
CA ASP A 153 5.37 -2.61 -21.46
C ASP A 153 4.45 -3.68 -20.85
N MET A 154 3.79 -3.36 -19.74
CA MET A 154 2.81 -4.23 -19.09
C MET A 154 1.48 -4.24 -19.86
N TYR A 155 1.02 -3.05 -20.28
CA TYR A 155 -0.28 -2.87 -20.94
C TYR A 155 -0.33 -3.49 -22.35
N GLU A 156 0.77 -3.42 -23.09
CA GLU A 156 0.89 -3.91 -24.48
C GLU A 156 1.30 -5.39 -24.57
N ASN A 157 1.52 -6.06 -23.45
CA ASN A 157 1.98 -7.44 -23.44
C ASN A 157 0.82 -8.44 -23.55
N ASP A 158 0.87 -9.34 -24.52
CA ASP A 158 -0.19 -10.34 -24.81
C ASP A 158 -0.48 -11.30 -23.62
N ASN A 159 0.46 -11.46 -22.71
CA ASN A 159 0.26 -12.29 -21.52
C ASN A 159 -0.35 -11.52 -20.33
N VAL A 160 -0.67 -10.24 -20.52
CA VAL A 160 -1.16 -9.38 -19.42
C VAL A 160 -2.60 -8.95 -19.67
N PHE A 161 -3.47 -9.30 -18.74
CA PHE A 161 -4.77 -8.67 -18.61
C PHE A 161 -4.64 -7.48 -17.65
N TYR A 162 -4.60 -6.29 -18.21
CA TYR A 162 -4.41 -5.05 -17.47
C TYR A 162 -5.74 -4.48 -16.98
N ILE A 163 -5.83 -4.23 -15.67
CA ILE A 163 -6.96 -3.54 -15.05
C ILE A 163 -6.45 -2.18 -14.57
N SER A 164 -6.71 -1.14 -15.38
CA SER A 164 -6.48 0.23 -14.95
C SER A 164 -7.60 0.66 -14.00
N VAL A 165 -7.22 1.03 -12.78
CA VAL A 165 -8.15 1.53 -11.77
C VAL A 165 -7.98 3.03 -11.59
N LYS A 166 -9.03 3.75 -11.19
CA LYS A 166 -8.88 5.16 -10.82
C LYS A 166 -8.02 5.26 -9.56
N PRO A 167 -7.08 6.22 -9.44
CA PRO A 167 -6.33 6.44 -8.21
C PRO A 167 -7.26 6.59 -7.02
N TYR A 168 -7.01 5.83 -5.96
CA TYR A 168 -7.75 5.97 -4.72
C TYR A 168 -7.03 6.95 -3.81
N ILE A 169 -7.69 8.05 -3.46
CA ILE A 169 -7.16 9.09 -2.58
C ILE A 169 -8.17 9.33 -1.46
N TYR A 170 -7.69 9.26 -0.22
CA TYR A 170 -8.47 9.59 0.97
C TYR A 170 -7.63 10.37 1.98
N HIS A 171 -8.17 11.48 2.45
CA HIS A 171 -7.53 12.32 3.46
C HIS A 171 -8.39 12.43 4.71
N TYR A 172 -7.78 12.18 5.86
CA TYR A 172 -8.35 12.55 7.15
C TYR A 172 -8.10 14.04 7.42
N LYS A 173 -9.06 14.72 8.03
CA LYS A 173 -8.87 16.09 8.55
C LYS A 173 -7.91 16.07 9.73
N TYR A 174 -7.18 17.15 9.95
CA TYR A 174 -6.20 17.22 11.05
C TYR A 174 -6.85 16.95 12.41
N ASP A 175 -8.02 17.54 12.67
CA ASP A 175 -8.73 17.36 13.93
C ASP A 175 -9.17 15.91 14.14
N ASP A 176 -9.57 15.22 13.06
CA ASP A 176 -9.90 13.80 13.11
C ASP A 176 -8.68 12.95 13.42
N ILE A 177 -7.51 13.29 12.84
CA ILE A 177 -6.26 12.58 13.11
C ILE A 177 -5.89 12.67 14.58
N ILE A 178 -5.94 13.90 15.14
CA ILE A 178 -5.61 14.13 16.55
C ILE A 178 -6.60 13.42 17.46
N THR A 179 -7.90 13.61 17.22
CA THR A 179 -8.97 13.01 17.99
C THR A 179 -8.88 11.48 18.00
N LYS A 180 -8.64 10.88 16.85
CA LYS A 180 -8.47 9.41 16.74
C LYS A 180 -7.28 8.92 17.56
N LEU A 181 -6.12 9.58 17.44
CA LEU A 181 -4.91 9.16 18.15
C LEU A 181 -5.01 9.33 19.66
N GLN A 182 -5.59 10.44 20.15
CA GLN A 182 -5.68 10.74 21.59
C GLN A 182 -6.79 9.95 22.30
N ASN A 183 -7.90 9.70 21.63
CA ASN A 183 -9.06 9.06 22.27
C ASN A 183 -9.01 7.53 22.24
N HIS A 184 -8.11 6.94 21.47
CA HIS A 184 -8.04 5.47 21.41
C HIS A 184 -6.99 4.93 22.38
N ILE A 185 -7.40 4.00 23.24
CA ILE A 185 -6.57 3.44 24.33
C ILE A 185 -5.21 2.91 23.87
N SER A 186 -5.13 2.35 22.66
CA SER A 186 -3.88 1.77 22.15
C SER A 186 -2.92 2.79 21.54
N THR A 187 -3.32 4.06 21.37
CA THR A 187 -2.52 5.10 20.72
C THR A 187 -2.44 6.41 21.50
N SER A 188 -3.28 6.61 22.52
CA SER A 188 -3.32 7.84 23.33
C SER A 188 -1.96 8.19 23.99
N HIS A 189 -1.15 7.19 24.28
CA HIS A 189 0.20 7.39 24.82
C HIS A 189 1.20 7.94 23.78
N LEU A 190 0.89 7.89 22.49
CA LEU A 190 1.78 8.35 21.42
C LEU A 190 1.71 9.86 21.18
N ILE A 191 0.56 10.48 21.49
CA ILE A 191 0.32 11.92 21.33
C ILE A 191 -0.24 12.48 22.62
N SER A 192 0.61 13.11 23.40
CA SER A 192 0.27 13.82 24.64
C SER A 192 0.10 15.31 24.41
N ASP A 193 -0.49 16.01 25.39
CA ASP A 193 -0.62 17.48 25.35
C ASP A 193 0.73 18.21 25.19
N LYS A 194 1.82 17.58 25.64
CA LYS A 194 3.18 18.14 25.56
C LYS A 194 3.73 18.12 24.12
N ASN A 195 3.39 17.11 23.32
CA ASN A 195 3.96 16.94 21.97
C ASN A 195 2.96 17.21 20.81
N VAL A 196 1.66 17.38 21.11
CA VAL A 196 0.62 17.58 20.09
C VAL A 196 0.88 18.79 19.20
N LYS A 197 1.38 19.91 19.74
CA LYS A 197 1.70 21.11 18.94
C LYS A 197 2.79 20.81 17.90
N SER A 198 3.86 20.14 18.30
CA SER A 198 4.96 19.77 17.40
C SER A 198 4.50 18.72 16.36
N PHE A 199 3.64 17.79 16.75
CA PHE A 199 3.01 16.84 15.87
C PHE A 199 2.17 17.54 14.77
N ILE A 200 1.30 18.48 15.15
CA ILE A 200 0.48 19.26 14.22
C ILE A 200 1.36 20.07 13.25
N GLN A 201 2.39 20.75 13.76
CA GLN A 201 3.32 21.49 12.91
C GLN A 201 4.00 20.61 11.88
N PHE A 202 4.39 19.39 12.27
CA PHE A 202 4.99 18.44 11.35
C PHE A 202 4.01 18.01 10.26
N ILE A 203 2.80 17.59 10.64
CA ILE A 203 1.79 17.17 9.66
C ILE A 203 1.46 18.29 8.67
N LYS A 204 1.20 19.51 9.16
CA LYS A 204 0.88 20.67 8.31
C LYS A 204 2.00 21.03 7.34
N LYS A 205 3.25 20.76 7.71
CA LYS A 205 4.41 21.01 6.84
C LYS A 205 4.45 20.06 5.65
N TYR A 206 4.08 18.78 5.83
CA TYR A 206 4.23 17.73 4.81
C TYR A 206 2.92 17.34 4.11
N ILE A 207 1.79 17.74 4.68
CA ILE A 207 0.47 17.61 4.09
C ILE A 207 -0.17 19.00 4.16
N PRO A 208 0.16 19.92 3.23
CA PRO A 208 -0.50 21.21 3.20
C PRO A 208 -2.02 20.99 3.01
N TYR A 209 -2.80 21.68 3.81
CA TYR A 209 -4.25 21.69 3.68
C TYR A 209 -4.59 22.49 2.42
N GLU A 210 -4.77 21.81 1.31
CA GLU A 210 -5.58 22.32 0.22
C GLU A 210 -7.01 21.90 0.52
N ASP A 211 -7.99 22.77 0.27
CA ASP A 211 -9.42 22.47 0.42
C ASP A 211 -9.78 21.23 -0.42
N TYR A 212 -9.58 20.06 0.18
CA TYR A 212 -10.07 18.82 -0.39
C TYR A 212 -11.57 18.80 -0.19
N HIS A 213 -12.30 19.39 -1.13
CA HIS A 213 -13.68 19.01 -1.32
C HIS A 213 -13.69 17.48 -1.48
N GLU A 214 -14.44 16.78 -0.63
CA GLU A 214 -14.79 15.40 -0.87
C GLU A 214 -15.26 15.29 -2.33
N LYS A 215 -14.38 14.86 -3.22
CA LYS A 215 -14.82 14.34 -4.50
C LYS A 215 -15.50 13.03 -4.10
N GLU A 216 -16.80 13.10 -3.89
CA GLU A 216 -17.64 11.92 -3.82
C GLU A 216 -17.31 11.10 -5.07
N TYR A 217 -16.54 10.05 -4.89
CA TYR A 217 -16.42 9.03 -5.92
C TYR A 217 -17.79 8.36 -5.99
N ASN A 218 -18.63 8.85 -6.89
CA ASN A 218 -19.88 8.22 -7.23
C ASN A 218 -19.54 6.79 -7.67
N ILE A 219 -19.85 5.81 -6.81
CA ILE A 219 -19.64 4.37 -7.05
C ILE A 219 -20.52 3.87 -8.20
N ASN A 220 -21.34 4.73 -8.78
CA ASN A 220 -22.31 4.45 -9.84
C ASN A 220 -21.92 4.99 -11.22
N ALA A 221 -20.64 4.93 -11.59
CA ALA A 221 -20.20 5.20 -12.95
C ALA A 221 -19.34 4.06 -13.50
#